data_e8f15b6c04b125876b1ebb0cc1972cf2
#
_entry.id   e8f15b6c04b125876b1ebb0cc1972cf2
#
_cell.length_a   1.000
_cell.length_b   1.000
_cell.length_c   1.000
_cell.angle_alpha   90.00
_cell.angle_beta   90.00
_cell.angle_gamma   90.00
#
_symmetry.space_group_name_H-M   'P 1'
#
loop_
_entity.id
_entity.type
_entity.pdbx_description
1 polymer ?
#
loop_
_entity_poly.entity_id
_entity_poly.type
_entity_poly.pdbx_seq_one_letter_code
_entity_poly.pdbx_strand_id
1 'polypeptide(L)'
;IYDSWAACEAQVKGVAAKYKGFATLAEAQQALAANPEDYISRNATAKQSAVSSASDLQALCADLQRSDLSPKFPSLAVDAACSGNPGLMEFRGVIADTGTQVFHRGPYVGGTNNIGEFLAIVLGLAYLKKEKLDWSLYSDSKTAIAWVRQKQCKTKIEWNAHNQDLFIAVRAAEKWLHEHTWTTPIYKWDTEYWGEIPADFGRK
;
A
#
# COMPACT_ATOMS: atom_id res chain seq x y z
N ILE A 1 -24.26 -16.07 15.66
CA ILE A 1 -24.39 -14.78 14.98
C ILE A 1 -24.31 -13.69 16.05
N TYR A 2 -23.60 -12.61 15.77
CA TYR A 2 -23.40 -11.46 16.65
C TYR A 2 -23.81 -10.19 15.90
N ASP A 3 -24.46 -9.26 16.59
CA ASP A 3 -24.97 -8.01 16.00
C ASP A 3 -23.89 -6.93 15.88
N SER A 4 -22.72 -7.13 16.48
CA SER A 4 -21.61 -6.20 16.43
C SER A 4 -20.28 -6.93 16.44
N TRP A 5 -19.25 -6.27 15.87
CA TRP A 5 -17.90 -6.77 15.89
C TRP A 5 -17.35 -6.93 17.33
N ALA A 6 -17.65 -6.00 18.22
CA ALA A 6 -17.19 -6.06 19.61
C ALA A 6 -17.68 -7.32 20.33
N ALA A 7 -18.94 -7.72 20.10
CA ALA A 7 -19.52 -8.95 20.66
C ALA A 7 -18.88 -10.22 20.04
N CYS A 8 -18.59 -10.20 18.75
CA CYS A 8 -17.89 -11.29 18.07
C CYS A 8 -16.43 -11.41 18.53
N GLU A 9 -15.70 -10.30 18.60
CA GLU A 9 -14.29 -10.25 19.00
C GLU A 9 -14.08 -10.81 20.41
N ALA A 10 -14.98 -10.52 21.35
CA ALA A 10 -14.92 -11.06 22.71
C ALA A 10 -14.94 -12.60 22.76
N GLN A 11 -15.55 -13.24 21.75
CA GLN A 11 -15.67 -14.71 21.68
C GLN A 11 -14.55 -15.35 20.86
N VAL A 12 -13.93 -14.64 19.92
CA VAL A 12 -12.91 -15.20 19.02
C VAL A 12 -11.48 -14.82 19.42
N LYS A 13 -11.32 -13.90 20.35
CA LYS A 13 -10.02 -13.43 20.83
C LYS A 13 -9.24 -14.59 21.50
N GLY A 14 -8.08 -14.90 20.92
CA GLY A 14 -7.20 -15.98 21.43
C GLY A 14 -7.59 -17.39 20.96
N VAL A 15 -8.59 -17.53 20.10
CA VAL A 15 -9.01 -18.80 19.51
C VAL A 15 -8.81 -18.77 18.00
N ALA A 16 -8.34 -19.88 17.40
CA ALA A 16 -8.26 -20.02 15.95
C ALA A 16 -9.69 -20.17 15.36
N ALA A 17 -10.44 -19.08 15.31
CA ALA A 17 -11.81 -19.04 14.83
C ALA A 17 -11.90 -18.40 13.45
N LYS A 18 -12.76 -18.95 12.59
CA LYS A 18 -13.11 -18.36 11.28
C LYS A 18 -14.40 -17.56 11.45
N TYR A 19 -14.45 -16.32 10.98
CA TYR A 19 -15.63 -15.45 11.04
C TYR A 19 -15.81 -14.67 9.73
N LYS A 20 -17.03 -14.22 9.47
CA LYS A 20 -17.40 -13.43 8.29
C LYS A 20 -18.51 -12.45 8.64
N GLY A 21 -18.39 -11.21 8.12
CA GLY A 21 -19.42 -10.19 8.21
C GLY A 21 -20.45 -10.32 7.08
N PHE A 22 -21.72 -10.03 7.36
CA PHE A 22 -22.82 -9.98 6.41
C PHE A 22 -23.52 -8.62 6.53
N ALA A 23 -24.13 -8.16 5.46
CA ALA A 23 -24.81 -6.87 5.44
C ALA A 23 -26.16 -6.92 6.20
N THR A 24 -26.80 -8.11 6.25
CA THR A 24 -28.09 -8.30 6.90
C THR A 24 -28.11 -9.56 7.76
N LEU A 25 -28.98 -9.55 8.78
CA LEU A 25 -29.20 -10.73 9.65
C LEU A 25 -29.71 -11.93 8.84
N ALA A 26 -30.57 -11.71 7.86
CA ALA A 26 -31.13 -12.74 7.00
C ALA A 26 -30.03 -13.47 6.20
N GLU A 27 -29.07 -12.73 5.65
CA GLU A 27 -27.89 -13.33 4.97
C GLU A 27 -27.02 -14.14 5.92
N ALA A 28 -26.81 -13.64 7.15
CA ALA A 28 -26.04 -14.38 8.16
C ALA A 28 -26.75 -15.66 8.59
N GLN A 29 -28.07 -15.66 8.73
CA GLN A 29 -28.88 -16.84 9.06
C GLN A 29 -28.86 -17.87 7.92
N GLN A 30 -28.99 -17.41 6.68
CA GLN A 30 -28.94 -18.25 5.49
C GLN A 30 -27.55 -18.89 5.34
N ALA A 31 -26.49 -18.15 5.59
CA ALA A 31 -25.11 -18.64 5.56
C ALA A 31 -24.83 -19.68 6.68
N LEU A 32 -25.45 -19.52 7.86
CA LEU A 32 -25.33 -20.46 8.96
C LEU A 32 -26.10 -21.75 8.69
N ALA A 33 -27.24 -21.69 8.00
CA ALA A 33 -28.06 -22.85 7.61
C ALA A 33 -27.43 -23.66 6.45
N ALA A 34 -26.60 -23.03 5.63
CA ALA A 34 -25.82 -23.70 4.59
C ALA A 34 -24.50 -24.23 5.18
N ASN A 35 -23.68 -24.94 4.38
CA ASN A 35 -22.38 -25.41 4.85
C ASN A 35 -21.46 -24.19 5.11
N PRO A 36 -21.01 -23.92 6.35
CA PRO A 36 -20.17 -22.77 6.68
C PRO A 36 -18.89 -22.68 5.86
N GLU A 37 -18.31 -23.80 5.45
CA GLU A 37 -17.08 -23.85 4.63
C GLU A 37 -17.29 -23.21 3.26
N ASP A 38 -18.48 -23.29 2.68
CA ASP A 38 -18.79 -22.70 1.37
C ASP A 38 -18.78 -21.16 1.41
N TYR A 39 -19.07 -20.57 2.57
CA TYR A 39 -19.07 -19.12 2.78
C TYR A 39 -17.71 -18.59 3.22
N ILE A 40 -16.91 -19.38 3.92
CA ILE A 40 -15.57 -19.02 4.38
C ILE A 40 -14.58 -19.13 3.22
N SER A 41 -14.71 -20.15 2.37
CA SER A 41 -13.86 -20.36 1.19
C SER A 41 -14.16 -19.38 0.04
N ARG A 42 -15.39 -18.85 -0.06
CA ARG A 42 -15.79 -17.95 -1.16
C ARG A 42 -15.12 -16.59 -1.17
N ASN A 43 -14.44 -16.17 -0.12
CA ASN A 43 -13.65 -14.93 -0.15
C ASN A 43 -12.31 -15.08 -0.90
N ALA A 44 -11.85 -16.32 -1.14
CA ALA A 44 -10.73 -16.59 -2.06
C ALA A 44 -11.20 -16.77 -3.52
N THR A 45 -12.52 -16.98 -3.77
CA THR A 45 -13.05 -17.37 -5.07
C THR A 45 -14.09 -16.43 -5.66
N ALA A 46 -14.41 -15.31 -5.03
CA ALA A 46 -15.37 -14.33 -5.58
C ALA A 46 -14.86 -13.55 -6.82
N LYS A 47 -13.74 -14.00 -7.43
CA LYS A 47 -13.28 -13.57 -8.76
C LYS A 47 -13.36 -14.68 -9.83
N GLN A 48 -14.00 -15.80 -9.54
CA GLN A 48 -14.27 -16.83 -10.54
C GLN A 48 -15.73 -16.82 -10.99
N SER A 49 -16.24 -15.68 -11.44
CA SER A 49 -17.47 -15.65 -12.23
C SER A 49 -17.07 -15.56 -13.71
N ALA A 50 -17.25 -16.70 -14.40
CA ALA A 50 -17.38 -16.86 -15.85
C ALA A 50 -16.40 -16.00 -16.70
N VAL A 51 -15.24 -16.55 -17.00
CA VAL A 51 -14.46 -16.15 -18.16
C VAL A 51 -15.28 -16.50 -19.40
N SER A 52 -16.04 -15.53 -19.93
CA SER A 52 -16.94 -15.73 -21.07
C SER A 52 -16.51 -14.99 -22.34
N SER A 53 -15.40 -14.24 -22.29
CA SER A 53 -14.90 -13.51 -23.46
C SER A 53 -13.39 -13.67 -23.65
N ALA A 54 -12.94 -13.47 -24.89
CA ALA A 54 -11.49 -13.46 -25.21
C ALA A 54 -10.74 -12.36 -24.46
N SER A 55 -11.41 -11.24 -24.10
CA SER A 55 -10.86 -10.15 -23.29
C SER A 55 -10.66 -10.58 -21.84
N ASP A 56 -11.53 -11.43 -21.28
CA ASP A 56 -11.41 -11.92 -19.90
C ASP A 56 -10.28 -12.94 -19.77
N LEU A 57 -10.11 -13.79 -20.82
CA LEU A 57 -8.97 -14.70 -20.93
C LEU A 57 -7.66 -13.92 -21.08
N GLN A 58 -7.65 -12.84 -21.84
CA GLN A 58 -6.48 -12.00 -22.03
C GLN A 58 -6.12 -11.21 -20.74
N ALA A 59 -7.11 -10.78 -19.98
CA ALA A 59 -6.93 -10.18 -18.64
C ALA A 59 -6.43 -11.22 -17.63
N LEU A 60 -6.97 -12.44 -17.64
CA LEU A 60 -6.52 -13.55 -16.79
C LEU A 60 -5.09 -14.00 -17.17
N CYS A 61 -4.77 -14.09 -18.45
CA CYS A 61 -3.41 -14.36 -18.91
C CYS A 61 -2.44 -13.22 -18.55
N ALA A 62 -2.88 -11.96 -18.58
CA ALA A 62 -2.08 -10.83 -18.13
C ALA A 62 -1.86 -10.86 -16.60
N ASP A 63 -2.84 -11.31 -15.82
CA ASP A 63 -2.72 -11.49 -14.36
C ASP A 63 -1.85 -12.72 -14.03
N LEU A 64 -1.96 -13.83 -14.78
CA LEU A 64 -1.08 -14.99 -14.66
C LEU A 64 0.37 -14.65 -15.08
N GLN A 65 0.55 -13.83 -16.10
CA GLN A 65 1.87 -13.30 -16.48
C GLN A 65 2.43 -12.31 -15.45
N ARG A 66 1.59 -11.70 -14.61
CA ARG A 66 2.03 -10.87 -13.46
C ARG A 66 2.46 -11.70 -12.27
N SER A 67 1.90 -12.88 -12.05
CA SER A 67 2.29 -13.77 -10.96
C SER A 67 3.69 -14.38 -11.15
N ASP A 68 4.20 -14.41 -12.39
CA ASP A 68 5.56 -14.85 -12.72
C ASP A 68 6.61 -13.72 -12.56
N LEU A 69 6.20 -12.52 -12.21
CA LEU A 69 7.10 -11.38 -12.08
C LEU A 69 7.56 -11.23 -10.64
N SER A 70 8.65 -11.90 -10.30
CA SER A 70 9.47 -11.48 -9.16
C SER A 70 9.87 -9.99 -9.31
N PRO A 71 10.11 -9.29 -8.20
CA PRO A 71 10.57 -7.89 -8.26
C PRO A 71 11.78 -7.77 -9.19
N LYS A 72 11.79 -6.72 -10.01
CA LYS A 72 12.94 -6.45 -10.88
C LYS A 72 14.07 -5.88 -10.04
N PHE A 73 15.29 -6.42 -10.21
CA PHE A 73 16.48 -5.93 -9.54
C PHE A 73 17.55 -5.53 -10.57
N PRO A 74 18.39 -4.55 -10.28
CA PRO A 74 18.37 -3.69 -9.09
C PRO A 74 17.16 -2.73 -9.09
N SER A 75 16.65 -2.41 -7.92
CA SER A 75 15.51 -1.48 -7.76
C SER A 75 15.54 -0.79 -6.40
N LEU A 76 14.79 0.30 -6.28
CA LEU A 76 14.60 1.03 -5.05
C LEU A 76 13.21 0.73 -4.47
N ALA A 77 13.16 0.25 -3.24
CA ALA A 77 11.92 0.11 -2.48
C ALA A 77 11.78 1.28 -1.51
N VAL A 78 10.58 1.84 -1.39
CA VAL A 78 10.30 2.95 -0.48
C VAL A 78 9.04 2.68 0.34
N ASP A 79 9.07 3.13 1.60
CA ASP A 79 7.97 2.97 2.54
C ASP A 79 7.98 4.09 3.58
N ALA A 80 6.87 4.20 4.33
CA ALA A 80 6.70 5.13 5.44
C ALA A 80 6.09 4.46 6.66
N ALA A 81 6.39 4.99 7.82
CA ALA A 81 5.76 4.62 9.07
C ALA A 81 5.20 5.85 9.77
N CYS A 82 4.04 5.71 10.39
CA CYS A 82 3.42 6.76 11.17
C CYS A 82 2.94 6.23 12.50
N SER A 83 3.37 6.87 13.59
CA SER A 83 2.93 6.55 14.94
C SER A 83 1.69 7.36 15.29
N GLY A 84 0.52 6.91 14.82
CA GLY A 84 -0.77 7.61 14.87
C GLY A 84 -1.25 8.08 13.49
N ASN A 85 -2.49 8.61 13.44
CA ASN A 85 -3.09 9.07 12.18
C ASN A 85 -4.03 10.28 12.41
N PRO A 86 -3.49 11.54 12.45
CA PRO A 86 -2.10 11.95 12.23
C PRO A 86 -1.17 11.65 13.42
N GLY A 87 0.15 11.57 13.16
CA GLY A 87 1.14 11.27 14.18
C GLY A 87 2.57 11.64 13.78
N LEU A 88 3.56 11.04 14.46
CA LEU A 88 4.95 11.13 14.07
C LEU A 88 5.21 10.24 12.87
N MET A 89 5.60 10.83 11.74
CA MET A 89 5.75 10.17 10.46
C MET A 89 7.20 10.24 9.98
N GLU A 90 7.69 9.12 9.52
CA GLU A 90 9.00 8.99 8.90
C GLU A 90 8.92 8.14 7.64
N PHE A 91 9.90 8.24 6.77
CA PHE A 91 9.95 7.45 5.54
C PHE A 91 11.39 7.15 5.13
N ARG A 92 11.57 6.06 4.38
CA ARG A 92 12.88 5.62 3.91
C ARG A 92 12.84 5.00 2.53
N GLY A 93 14.03 4.90 1.92
CA GLY A 93 14.27 4.13 0.72
C GLY A 93 15.44 3.19 0.92
N VAL A 94 15.31 1.97 0.41
CA VAL A 94 16.33 0.93 0.46
C VAL A 94 16.53 0.32 -0.92
N ILE A 95 17.74 -0.15 -1.19
CA ILE A 95 18.01 -1.00 -2.36
C ILE A 95 17.30 -2.32 -2.12
N ALA A 96 16.40 -2.71 -3.02
CA ALA A 96 15.40 -3.74 -2.72
C ALA A 96 15.98 -5.15 -2.55
N ASP A 97 17.07 -5.49 -3.25
CA ASP A 97 17.73 -6.79 -3.19
C ASP A 97 18.69 -6.94 -1.99
N THR A 98 19.26 -5.84 -1.52
CA THR A 98 20.25 -5.86 -0.42
C THR A 98 19.69 -5.36 0.91
N GLY A 99 18.55 -4.66 0.91
CA GLY A 99 18.01 -3.97 2.08
C GLY A 99 18.84 -2.76 2.51
N THR A 100 19.86 -2.36 1.73
CA THR A 100 20.73 -1.23 2.07
C THR A 100 19.94 0.08 2.02
N GLN A 101 19.88 0.77 3.15
CA GLN A 101 19.19 2.06 3.25
C GLN A 101 19.96 3.15 2.52
N VAL A 102 19.33 3.83 1.58
CA VAL A 102 19.91 4.94 0.80
C VAL A 102 19.47 6.31 1.30
N PHE A 103 18.28 6.39 1.90
CA PHE A 103 17.84 7.58 2.61
C PHE A 103 16.81 7.24 3.71
N HIS A 104 16.76 8.14 4.69
CA HIS A 104 15.73 8.17 5.73
C HIS A 104 15.42 9.63 6.06
N ARG A 105 14.15 9.96 6.32
CA ARG A 105 13.68 11.30 6.69
C ARG A 105 12.61 11.20 7.76
N GLY A 106 12.57 12.21 8.59
CA GLY A 106 11.65 12.36 9.72
C GLY A 106 12.38 12.27 11.07
N PRO A 107 11.64 12.19 12.18
CA PRO A 107 10.17 12.21 12.23
C PRO A 107 9.56 13.59 11.93
N TYR A 108 8.46 13.61 11.18
CA TYR A 108 7.63 14.79 10.96
C TYR A 108 6.38 14.71 11.84
N VAL A 109 6.03 15.84 12.48
CA VAL A 109 4.84 15.93 13.34
C VAL A 109 3.58 16.08 12.48
N GLY A 110 2.49 15.40 12.88
CA GLY A 110 1.18 15.56 12.26
C GLY A 110 1.06 14.94 10.85
N GLY A 111 1.92 13.97 10.54
CA GLY A 111 1.88 13.23 9.29
C GLY A 111 0.92 12.06 9.29
N THR A 112 0.81 11.42 8.14
CA THR A 112 0.09 10.16 7.92
C THR A 112 0.93 9.25 7.04
N ASN A 113 0.68 7.93 7.05
CA ASN A 113 1.37 6.99 6.15
C ASN A 113 1.30 7.44 4.69
N ASN A 114 0.11 7.80 4.19
CA ASN A 114 -0.04 8.21 2.79
C ASN A 114 0.83 9.42 2.40
N ILE A 115 1.01 10.40 3.32
CA ILE A 115 1.90 11.54 3.08
C ILE A 115 3.36 11.07 3.06
N GLY A 116 3.74 10.22 4.00
CA GLY A 116 5.10 9.67 4.08
C GLY A 116 5.46 8.87 2.84
N GLU A 117 4.58 7.98 2.40
CA GLU A 117 4.74 7.19 1.18
C GLU A 117 4.84 8.07 -0.08
N PHE A 118 4.02 9.14 -0.16
CA PHE A 118 4.12 10.12 -1.24
C PHE A 118 5.52 10.78 -1.25
N LEU A 119 5.98 11.26 -0.10
CA LEU A 119 7.30 11.88 0.04
C LEU A 119 8.43 10.89 -0.25
N ALA A 120 8.29 9.64 0.17
CA ALA A 120 9.25 8.57 -0.08
C ALA A 120 9.41 8.28 -1.57
N ILE A 121 8.30 8.20 -2.32
CA ILE A 121 8.34 8.00 -3.78
C ILE A 121 9.03 9.18 -4.46
N VAL A 122 8.66 10.43 -4.11
CA VAL A 122 9.24 11.61 -4.75
C VAL A 122 10.74 11.71 -4.46
N LEU A 123 11.16 11.48 -3.21
CA LEU A 123 12.58 11.49 -2.88
C LEU A 123 13.33 10.35 -3.56
N GLY A 124 12.70 9.17 -3.70
CA GLY A 124 13.25 8.03 -4.44
C GLY A 124 13.47 8.36 -5.92
N LEU A 125 12.50 8.98 -6.59
CA LEU A 125 12.64 9.46 -7.97
C LEU A 125 13.77 10.48 -8.11
N ALA A 126 13.84 11.44 -7.18
CA ALA A 126 14.90 12.46 -7.17
C ALA A 126 16.28 11.82 -6.95
N TYR A 127 16.39 10.83 -6.06
CA TYR A 127 17.61 10.06 -5.82
C TYR A 127 18.06 9.32 -7.08
N LEU A 128 17.18 8.51 -7.69
CA LEU A 128 17.51 7.74 -8.89
C LEU A 128 17.94 8.65 -10.05
N LYS A 129 17.27 9.78 -10.22
CA LYS A 129 17.63 10.77 -11.23
C LYS A 129 19.01 11.39 -10.96
N LYS A 130 19.28 11.80 -9.72
CA LYS A 130 20.55 12.39 -9.30
C LYS A 130 21.72 11.44 -9.53
N GLU A 131 21.56 10.18 -9.11
CA GLU A 131 22.59 9.14 -9.21
C GLU A 131 22.66 8.52 -10.63
N LYS A 132 21.77 8.95 -11.55
CA LYS A 132 21.68 8.45 -12.94
C LYS A 132 21.46 6.94 -13.02
N LEU A 133 20.66 6.40 -12.11
CA LEU A 133 20.33 4.98 -12.03
C LEU A 133 19.08 4.68 -12.85
N ASP A 134 19.19 3.75 -13.79
CA ASP A 134 18.05 3.25 -14.61
C ASP A 134 17.36 2.09 -13.89
N TRP A 135 16.93 2.33 -12.65
CA TRP A 135 16.25 1.36 -11.79
C TRP A 135 14.76 1.61 -11.75
N SER A 136 14.01 0.56 -11.43
CA SER A 136 12.60 0.69 -11.06
C SER A 136 12.46 1.16 -9.61
N LEU A 137 11.34 1.81 -9.29
CA LEU A 137 10.95 2.18 -7.93
C LEU A 137 9.71 1.41 -7.53
N TYR A 138 9.72 0.84 -6.33
CA TYR A 138 8.60 0.10 -5.74
C TYR A 138 8.06 0.82 -4.50
N SER A 139 6.73 0.85 -4.40
CA SER A 139 5.99 1.24 -3.19
C SER A 139 4.76 0.34 -3.06
N ASP A 140 4.36 0.00 -1.86
CA ASP A 140 3.13 -0.77 -1.61
C ASP A 140 1.87 0.10 -1.50
N SER A 141 2.01 1.42 -1.62
CA SER A 141 0.91 2.39 -1.56
C SER A 141 0.33 2.73 -2.92
N LYS A 142 -0.85 2.20 -3.24
CA LYS A 142 -1.62 2.61 -4.43
C LYS A 142 -1.98 4.10 -4.40
N THR A 143 -2.30 4.62 -3.20
CA THR A 143 -2.69 6.02 -2.99
C THR A 143 -1.54 6.95 -3.30
N ALA A 144 -0.36 6.71 -2.73
CA ALA A 144 0.82 7.54 -2.96
C ALA A 144 1.26 7.53 -4.43
N ILE A 145 1.26 6.36 -5.08
CA ILE A 145 1.56 6.23 -6.51
C ILE A 145 0.59 7.08 -7.35
N ALA A 146 -0.71 7.06 -7.02
CA ALA A 146 -1.70 7.88 -7.72
C ALA A 146 -1.48 9.38 -7.51
N TRP A 147 -1.11 9.81 -6.29
CA TRP A 147 -0.79 11.20 -5.99
C TRP A 147 0.45 11.69 -6.73
N VAL A 148 1.49 10.87 -6.82
CA VAL A 148 2.71 11.20 -7.59
C VAL A 148 2.40 11.37 -9.08
N ARG A 149 1.58 10.48 -9.66
CA ARG A 149 1.14 10.61 -11.06
C ARG A 149 0.33 11.89 -11.31
N GLN A 150 -0.43 12.33 -10.31
CA GLN A 150 -1.21 13.57 -10.35
C GLN A 150 -0.39 14.81 -9.94
N LYS A 151 0.87 14.61 -9.53
CA LYS A 151 1.79 15.65 -9.05
C LYS A 151 1.25 16.43 -7.85
N GLN A 152 0.41 15.82 -7.03
CA GLN A 152 -0.26 16.48 -5.90
C GLN A 152 -0.48 15.52 -4.73
N CYS A 153 -0.12 15.96 -3.54
CA CYS A 153 -0.42 15.29 -2.27
C CYS A 153 -1.86 15.64 -1.83
N LYS A 154 -2.82 14.76 -2.10
CA LYS A 154 -4.24 15.00 -1.79
C LYS A 154 -4.59 14.68 -0.33
N THR A 155 -3.77 15.18 0.59
CA THR A 155 -4.04 15.04 2.01
C THR A 155 -5.20 15.92 2.46
N LYS A 156 -5.92 15.47 3.52
CA LYS A 156 -6.93 16.27 4.24
C LYS A 156 -6.36 16.91 5.50
N ILE A 157 -5.08 16.70 5.80
CA ILE A 157 -4.42 17.34 6.94
C ILE A 157 -4.27 18.82 6.64
N GLU A 158 -4.70 19.65 7.57
CA GLU A 158 -4.55 21.10 7.48
C GLU A 158 -3.20 21.54 8.05
N TRP A 159 -2.64 22.56 7.45
CA TRP A 159 -1.41 23.19 7.93
C TRP A 159 -1.64 23.83 9.30
N ASN A 160 -0.68 23.69 10.19
CA ASN A 160 -0.58 24.42 11.46
C ASN A 160 0.89 24.59 11.85
N ALA A 161 1.14 25.37 12.92
CA ALA A 161 2.51 25.66 13.35
C ALA A 161 3.32 24.40 13.77
N HIS A 162 2.65 23.32 14.21
CA HIS A 162 3.33 22.10 14.66
C HIS A 162 3.74 21.18 13.51
N ASN A 163 3.07 21.26 12.35
CA ASN A 163 3.37 20.43 11.18
C ASN A 163 4.01 21.22 10.02
N GLN A 164 4.59 22.37 10.31
CA GLN A 164 5.18 23.25 9.31
C GLN A 164 6.25 22.54 8.47
N ASP A 165 7.15 21.80 9.09
CA ASP A 165 8.23 21.11 8.39
C ASP A 165 7.71 20.03 7.43
N LEU A 166 6.62 19.33 7.80
CA LEU A 166 5.93 18.39 6.94
C LEU A 166 5.41 19.09 5.68
N PHE A 167 4.73 20.23 5.84
CA PHE A 167 4.18 20.96 4.69
C PHE A 167 5.24 21.61 3.82
N ILE A 168 6.38 22.00 4.38
CA ILE A 168 7.55 22.42 3.61
C ILE A 168 8.04 21.26 2.74
N ALA A 169 8.16 20.05 3.31
CA ALA A 169 8.55 18.85 2.56
C ALA A 169 7.54 18.49 1.46
N VAL A 170 6.23 18.55 1.75
CA VAL A 170 5.17 18.29 0.76
C VAL A 170 5.24 19.27 -0.40
N ARG A 171 5.34 20.57 -0.12
CA ARG A 171 5.44 21.60 -1.17
C ARG A 171 6.71 21.45 -2.01
N ALA A 172 7.83 21.12 -1.38
CA ALA A 172 9.08 20.85 -2.09
C ALA A 172 8.94 19.62 -3.02
N ALA A 173 8.27 18.57 -2.56
CA ALA A 173 8.00 17.37 -3.36
C ALA A 173 7.08 17.69 -4.56
N GLU A 174 5.99 18.41 -4.35
CA GLU A 174 5.09 18.83 -5.43
C GLU A 174 5.81 19.72 -6.44
N LYS A 175 6.57 20.71 -5.96
CA LYS A 175 7.40 21.55 -6.82
C LYS A 175 8.35 20.72 -7.67
N TRP A 176 9.06 19.76 -7.05
CA TRP A 176 9.98 18.88 -7.79
C TRP A 176 9.25 18.09 -8.87
N LEU A 177 8.07 17.53 -8.61
CA LEU A 177 7.26 16.82 -9.59
C LEU A 177 6.82 17.70 -10.78
N HIS A 178 6.57 18.99 -10.55
CA HIS A 178 6.21 19.93 -11.62
C HIS A 178 7.41 20.37 -12.46
N GLU A 179 8.57 20.56 -11.83
CA GLU A 179 9.78 21.03 -12.49
C GLU A 179 10.58 19.94 -13.20
N HIS A 180 10.29 18.67 -12.86
CA HIS A 180 11.06 17.53 -13.39
C HIS A 180 10.18 16.52 -14.12
N THR A 181 10.78 15.88 -15.12
CA THR A 181 10.27 14.66 -15.74
C THR A 181 11.14 13.48 -15.32
N TRP A 182 10.55 12.30 -15.28
CA TRP A 182 11.25 11.05 -14.98
C TRP A 182 10.79 9.94 -15.92
N THR A 183 11.68 9.03 -16.24
CA THR A 183 11.41 7.82 -17.01
C THR A 183 11.36 6.57 -16.11
N THR A 184 11.74 6.71 -14.84
CA THR A 184 11.76 5.66 -13.84
C THR A 184 10.38 5.00 -13.73
N PRO A 185 10.24 3.69 -13.97
CA PRO A 185 8.99 2.99 -13.75
C PRO A 185 8.66 2.92 -12.26
N ILE A 186 7.42 3.27 -11.90
CA ILE A 186 6.92 3.14 -10.53
C ILE A 186 5.95 1.97 -10.50
N TYR A 187 6.29 0.94 -9.73
CA TYR A 187 5.49 -0.28 -9.58
C TYR A 187 4.91 -0.39 -8.17
N LYS A 188 3.74 -1.00 -8.09
CA LYS A 188 3.16 -1.45 -6.82
C LYS A 188 3.91 -2.70 -6.36
N TRP A 189 4.44 -2.68 -5.14
CA TRP A 189 4.94 -3.89 -4.50
C TRP A 189 3.78 -4.82 -4.17
N ASP A 190 3.89 -6.09 -4.51
CA ASP A 190 2.85 -7.06 -4.26
C ASP A 190 3.12 -7.81 -2.97
N THR A 191 2.60 -7.25 -1.87
CA THR A 191 2.80 -7.78 -0.51
C THR A 191 2.21 -9.17 -0.33
N GLU A 192 1.17 -9.51 -1.10
CA GLU A 192 0.52 -10.82 -1.04
C GLU A 192 1.43 -11.95 -1.55
N TYR A 193 2.20 -11.67 -2.61
CA TYR A 193 3.07 -12.68 -3.26
C TYR A 193 4.53 -12.57 -2.84
N TRP A 194 5.01 -11.35 -2.54
CA TRP A 194 6.44 -11.11 -2.30
C TRP A 194 6.77 -10.87 -0.82
N GLY A 195 5.75 -10.89 0.07
CA GLY A 195 5.92 -10.52 1.47
C GLY A 195 6.05 -9.01 1.66
N GLU A 196 6.46 -8.59 2.86
CA GLU A 196 6.61 -7.18 3.19
C GLU A 196 7.63 -6.51 2.28
N ILE A 197 7.39 -5.23 1.96
CA ILE A 197 8.33 -4.45 1.15
C ILE A 197 9.67 -4.29 1.89
N PRO A 198 10.84 -4.40 1.22
CA PRO A 198 12.13 -4.30 1.90
C PRO A 198 12.34 -3.00 2.70
N ALA A 199 11.60 -1.95 2.37
CA ALA A 199 11.62 -0.68 3.10
C ALA A 199 10.68 -0.66 4.32
N ASP A 200 9.90 -1.73 4.62
CA ASP A 200 8.99 -1.79 5.77
C ASP A 200 9.72 -1.57 7.09
N PHE A 201 9.15 -0.74 7.97
CA PHE A 201 9.77 -0.39 9.25
C PHE A 201 9.65 -1.46 10.32
N GLY A 202 8.90 -2.55 10.05
CA GLY A 202 8.69 -3.64 11.01
C GLY A 202 7.89 -3.23 12.24
N ARG A 203 7.13 -2.14 12.17
CA ARG A 203 6.27 -1.64 13.26
C ARG A 203 4.82 -2.01 12.95
N LYS A 204 4.41 -3.15 13.46
CA LYS A 204 3.00 -3.59 13.46
C LYS A 204 2.47 -3.70 14.86
#